data_9d9ccc16f1e3e644cbad3b6da6ff506f
#
_entry.id   9d9ccc16f1e3e644cbad3b6da6ff506f
#
_cell.length_a   1.000
_cell.length_b   1.000
_cell.length_c   1.000
_cell.angle_alpha   90.00
_cell.angle_beta   90.00
_cell.angle_gamma   90.00
#
_symmetry.space_group_name_H-M   'P 1'
#
loop_
_entity.id
_entity.type
_entity.pdbx_description
1 polymer ?
#
loop_
_entity_poly.entity_id
_entity_poly.type
_entity_poly.pdbx_seq_one_letter_code
_entity_poly.pdbx_strand_id
1 'polypeptide(L)'
;MKIKSTLICILMCAGILLSAETLTLEKCIDMARSNNPSIQQADINTEIGKSKIRQAYSSVMPNVSVSSGLTTASQTSWDLGASVGISAGMTFYAPGMYSGIKSAKLSSIANRLNSLGNKNDIVNQVSSLYYKILSTKKLIEVYEGNIEVAEENLKKTRSMYEQRVITESDVLKSEAQKGEFESQLLGQKQLYISYLRTMNVLLGREARTEFNVVDIDVENVKIPEYDEARKIMLNDNPQFSAAVLQEKISKVRVAASKEAFLPSVTGSYNYGNSFDPALTPTNTVGVSASWTLFNGLSRRENTQQSKLQLEQAKITVDNTIRLLDQQLSDYYTQFETYTAMIDINGRRLISAQRAFEIVNQQYELGKATILDRMQAQLTVLSAESTLVEAKYSRKIVEAEILKLINKI
;
A
#
# COMPACT_ATOMS: atom_id res chain seq x y z
N MET A 1 12.59 -15.87 -68.92
CA MET A 1 13.56 -14.81 -68.59
C MET A 1 13.04 -14.11 -67.35
N LYS A 2 13.58 -14.42 -66.17
CA LYS A 2 13.09 -14.00 -64.86
C LYS A 2 13.98 -12.86 -64.38
N ILE A 3 13.42 -11.68 -64.19
CA ILE A 3 14.07 -10.54 -63.60
C ILE A 3 13.74 -10.58 -62.08
N LYS A 4 14.76 -10.80 -61.25
CA LYS A 4 14.69 -10.73 -59.80
C LYS A 4 14.75 -9.26 -59.39
N SER A 5 13.67 -8.75 -58.82
CA SER A 5 13.62 -7.45 -58.19
C SER A 5 14.09 -7.58 -56.74
N THR A 6 15.26 -7.07 -56.46
CA THR A 6 15.87 -7.04 -55.11
C THR A 6 15.29 -5.82 -54.36
N LEU A 7 14.39 -6.07 -53.40
CA LEU A 7 13.85 -5.06 -52.52
C LEU A 7 14.84 -4.76 -51.38
N ILE A 8 15.52 -3.66 -51.47
CA ILE A 8 16.38 -3.13 -50.40
C ILE A 8 15.46 -2.58 -49.31
N CYS A 9 15.34 -3.34 -48.22
CA CYS A 9 14.77 -2.86 -46.95
C CYS A 9 15.77 -1.90 -46.30
N ILE A 10 15.56 -0.60 -46.48
CA ILE A 10 16.23 0.43 -45.68
C ILE A 10 15.62 0.37 -44.30
N LEU A 11 16.32 -0.26 -43.35
CA LEU A 11 15.99 -0.20 -41.92
C LEU A 11 16.33 1.23 -41.45
N MET A 12 15.34 2.10 -41.46
CA MET A 12 15.41 3.35 -40.73
C MET A 12 15.47 3.04 -39.23
N CYS A 13 16.68 2.90 -38.70
CA CYS A 13 16.93 3.08 -37.26
C CYS A 13 16.61 4.53 -36.91
N ALA A 14 15.34 4.82 -36.67
CA ALA A 14 14.96 5.98 -35.91
C ALA A 14 15.53 5.79 -34.49
N GLY A 15 16.70 6.33 -34.25
CA GLY A 15 17.23 6.53 -32.90
C GLY A 15 16.23 7.40 -32.15
N ILE A 16 15.32 6.77 -31.45
CA ILE A 16 14.52 7.44 -30.42
C ILE A 16 15.55 7.88 -29.40
N LEU A 17 15.91 9.17 -29.43
CA LEU A 17 16.51 9.85 -28.29
C LEU A 17 15.52 9.61 -27.14
N LEU A 18 15.79 8.59 -26.32
CA LEU A 18 15.10 8.41 -25.05
C LEU A 18 15.49 9.63 -24.18
N SER A 19 14.81 10.76 -24.41
CA SER A 19 14.75 11.81 -23.40
C SER A 19 14.13 11.16 -22.18
N ALA A 20 14.86 11.12 -21.08
CA ALA A 20 14.36 10.54 -19.82
C ALA A 20 12.99 11.18 -19.52
N GLU A 21 11.97 10.33 -19.45
CA GLU A 21 10.59 10.77 -19.22
C GLU A 21 10.51 11.58 -17.93
N THR A 22 9.96 12.79 -17.98
CA THR A 22 9.74 13.60 -16.78
C THR A 22 8.37 13.30 -16.20
N LEU A 23 8.35 12.87 -14.94
CA LEU A 23 7.15 12.47 -14.22
C LEU A 23 6.78 13.51 -13.16
N THR A 24 5.53 13.97 -13.20
CA THR A 24 4.91 14.74 -12.10
C THR A 24 4.35 13.77 -11.05
N LEU A 25 4.06 14.27 -9.85
CA LEU A 25 3.43 13.47 -8.79
C LEU A 25 2.10 12.87 -9.26
N GLU A 26 1.24 13.67 -9.89
CA GLU A 26 -0.05 13.21 -10.41
C GLU A 26 0.12 12.06 -11.41
N LYS A 27 1.05 12.20 -12.37
CA LYS A 27 1.33 11.15 -13.35
C LYS A 27 1.86 9.88 -12.68
N CYS A 28 2.69 10.00 -11.64
CA CYS A 28 3.13 8.84 -10.85
C CYS A 28 1.95 8.16 -10.16
N ILE A 29 1.03 8.93 -9.57
CA ILE A 29 -0.17 8.38 -8.92
C ILE A 29 -1.05 7.66 -9.94
N ASP A 30 -1.31 8.26 -11.10
CA ASP A 30 -2.14 7.65 -12.15
C ASP A 30 -1.52 6.37 -12.72
N MET A 31 -0.20 6.36 -12.93
CA MET A 31 0.52 5.16 -13.34
C MET A 31 0.45 4.06 -12.29
N ALA A 32 0.63 4.40 -11.01
CA ALA A 32 0.50 3.43 -9.92
C ALA A 32 -0.93 2.88 -9.83
N ARG A 33 -1.95 3.73 -9.94
CA ARG A 33 -3.36 3.30 -9.95
C ARG A 33 -3.67 2.33 -11.08
N SER A 34 -3.04 2.49 -12.24
CA SER A 34 -3.29 1.67 -13.43
C SER A 34 -2.47 0.38 -13.44
N ASN A 35 -1.22 0.43 -13.02
CA ASN A 35 -0.25 -0.63 -13.28
C ASN A 35 0.26 -1.36 -12.02
N ASN A 36 0.05 -0.80 -10.81
CA ASN A 36 0.59 -1.40 -9.60
C ASN A 36 -0.05 -2.78 -9.32
N PRO A 37 0.74 -3.85 -9.17
CA PRO A 37 0.21 -5.20 -8.95
C PRO A 37 -0.65 -5.32 -7.68
N SER A 38 -0.34 -4.59 -6.61
CA SER A 38 -1.11 -4.62 -5.37
C SER A 38 -2.50 -3.99 -5.54
N ILE A 39 -2.62 -2.95 -6.38
CA ILE A 39 -3.91 -2.36 -6.75
C ILE A 39 -4.72 -3.32 -7.59
N GLN A 40 -4.10 -3.98 -8.58
CA GLN A 40 -4.76 -5.00 -9.40
C GLN A 40 -5.26 -6.18 -8.54
N GLN A 41 -4.45 -6.64 -7.58
CA GLN A 41 -4.87 -7.67 -6.62
C GLN A 41 -6.05 -7.21 -5.75
N ALA A 42 -6.07 -5.95 -5.32
CA ALA A 42 -7.17 -5.36 -4.56
C ALA A 42 -8.48 -5.33 -5.38
N ASP A 43 -8.39 -5.03 -6.69
CA ASP A 43 -9.54 -5.08 -7.59
C ASP A 43 -10.05 -6.51 -7.81
N ILE A 44 -9.15 -7.46 -8.04
CA ILE A 44 -9.50 -8.89 -8.12
C ILE A 44 -10.17 -9.37 -6.83
N ASN A 45 -9.66 -8.99 -5.64
CA ASN A 45 -10.28 -9.32 -4.36
C ASN A 45 -11.71 -8.76 -4.23
N THR A 46 -11.97 -7.59 -4.81
CA THR A 46 -13.32 -7.02 -4.88
C THR A 46 -14.24 -7.87 -5.76
N GLU A 47 -13.78 -8.35 -6.91
CA GLU A 47 -14.55 -9.25 -7.78
C GLU A 47 -14.78 -10.62 -7.15
N ILE A 48 -13.78 -11.17 -6.43
CA ILE A 48 -13.94 -12.38 -5.62
C ILE A 48 -15.05 -12.17 -4.57
N GLY A 49 -15.08 -10.99 -3.92
CA GLY A 49 -16.14 -10.64 -2.98
C GLY A 49 -17.55 -10.68 -3.61
N LYS A 50 -17.70 -10.15 -4.84
CA LYS A 50 -18.97 -10.22 -5.60
C LYS A 50 -19.32 -11.67 -5.97
N SER A 51 -18.33 -12.49 -6.34
CA SER A 51 -18.52 -13.90 -6.65
C SER A 51 -19.02 -14.68 -5.42
N LYS A 52 -18.46 -14.40 -4.23
CA LYS A 52 -18.92 -15.01 -2.96
C LYS A 52 -20.38 -14.68 -2.63
N ILE A 53 -20.88 -13.50 -3.02
CA ILE A 53 -22.32 -13.20 -2.89
C ILE A 53 -23.14 -14.13 -3.78
N ARG A 54 -22.77 -14.31 -5.07
CA ARG A 54 -23.45 -15.22 -5.99
C ARG A 54 -23.39 -16.67 -5.45
N GLN A 55 -22.24 -17.08 -4.92
CA GLN A 55 -22.08 -18.38 -4.29
C GLN A 55 -23.00 -18.53 -3.06
N ALA A 56 -23.15 -17.50 -2.22
CA ALA A 56 -24.08 -17.56 -1.10
C ALA A 56 -25.55 -17.73 -1.53
N TYR A 57 -25.93 -17.16 -2.67
CA TYR A 57 -27.26 -17.38 -3.24
C TYR A 57 -27.49 -18.80 -3.78
N SER A 58 -26.43 -19.57 -4.08
CA SER A 58 -26.59 -20.98 -4.51
C SER A 58 -27.26 -21.85 -3.45
N SER A 59 -27.20 -21.46 -2.18
CA SER A 59 -27.90 -22.14 -1.08
C SER A 59 -29.43 -22.15 -1.20
N VAL A 60 -29.99 -21.23 -1.96
CA VAL A 60 -31.45 -21.13 -2.25
C VAL A 60 -31.82 -21.59 -3.65
N MET A 61 -30.86 -22.06 -4.44
CA MET A 61 -31.07 -22.57 -5.79
C MET A 61 -31.17 -24.07 -5.79
N PRO A 62 -31.90 -24.70 -6.76
CA PRO A 62 -31.92 -26.12 -6.90
C PRO A 62 -30.55 -26.66 -7.31
N ASN A 63 -30.19 -27.81 -6.74
CA ASN A 63 -29.02 -28.60 -7.13
C ASN A 63 -29.49 -29.80 -7.95
N VAL A 64 -28.88 -30.01 -9.10
CA VAL A 64 -29.15 -31.19 -9.96
C VAL A 64 -27.87 -32.01 -10.06
N SER A 65 -27.97 -33.31 -9.74
CA SER A 65 -26.86 -34.25 -9.84
C SER A 65 -27.24 -35.50 -10.61
N VAL A 66 -26.28 -36.06 -11.31
CA VAL A 66 -26.37 -37.35 -11.96
C VAL A 66 -25.44 -38.29 -11.22
N SER A 67 -25.94 -39.46 -10.87
CA SER A 67 -25.16 -40.50 -10.22
C SER A 67 -25.25 -41.83 -11.01
N SER A 68 -24.14 -42.53 -11.09
CA SER A 68 -24.09 -43.91 -11.59
C SER A 68 -23.31 -44.76 -10.62
N GLY A 69 -23.74 -45.98 -10.39
CA GLY A 69 -23.11 -46.91 -9.49
C GLY A 69 -23.16 -48.36 -10.02
N LEU A 70 -22.10 -49.09 -9.73
CA LEU A 70 -22.05 -50.54 -9.86
C LEU A 70 -21.95 -51.10 -8.45
N THR A 71 -22.86 -51.98 -8.10
CA THR A 71 -22.86 -52.64 -6.79
C THR A 71 -22.84 -54.14 -6.99
N THR A 72 -22.06 -54.83 -6.18
CA THR A 72 -22.12 -56.29 -6.08
C THR A 72 -22.55 -56.63 -4.68
N ALA A 73 -23.60 -57.41 -4.53
CA ALA A 73 -24.06 -57.94 -3.25
C ALA A 73 -24.00 -59.48 -3.27
N SER A 74 -23.45 -60.09 -2.23
CA SER A 74 -23.40 -61.52 -2.09
C SER A 74 -24.20 -61.94 -0.85
N GLN A 75 -25.37 -62.52 -1.06
CA GLN A 75 -26.05 -63.31 -0.01
C GLN A 75 -26.06 -64.82 -0.32
N THR A 76 -26.18 -65.16 -1.61
CA THR A 76 -26.12 -66.55 -2.12
C THR A 76 -25.45 -66.66 -3.49
N SER A 77 -25.41 -65.57 -4.27
CA SER A 77 -24.70 -65.40 -5.57
C SER A 77 -24.13 -63.99 -5.67
N TRP A 78 -23.06 -63.84 -6.47
CA TRP A 78 -22.53 -62.54 -6.80
C TRP A 78 -23.36 -61.91 -7.93
N ASP A 79 -24.34 -61.08 -7.56
CA ASP A 79 -25.14 -60.36 -8.55
C ASP A 79 -24.57 -58.98 -8.77
N LEU A 80 -24.40 -58.61 -10.04
CA LEU A 80 -23.94 -57.31 -10.47
C LEU A 80 -25.13 -56.39 -10.73
N GLY A 81 -25.35 -55.44 -9.84
CA GLY A 81 -26.35 -54.38 -10.07
C GLY A 81 -25.73 -53.15 -10.65
N ALA A 82 -26.35 -52.57 -11.69
CA ALA A 82 -26.00 -51.26 -12.23
C ALA A 82 -27.11 -50.27 -11.95
N SER A 83 -26.79 -49.06 -11.55
CA SER A 83 -27.78 -48.00 -11.33
C SER A 83 -27.35 -46.68 -11.98
N VAL A 84 -28.33 -45.98 -12.52
CA VAL A 84 -28.19 -44.61 -13.00
C VAL A 84 -29.33 -43.77 -12.43
N GLY A 85 -29.00 -42.63 -11.86
CA GLY A 85 -30.00 -41.77 -11.27
C GLY A 85 -29.75 -40.26 -11.55
N ILE A 86 -30.84 -39.53 -11.61
CA ILE A 86 -30.84 -38.07 -11.64
C ILE A 86 -31.56 -37.60 -10.38
N SER A 87 -30.92 -36.74 -9.60
CA SER A 87 -31.54 -36.12 -8.44
C SER A 87 -31.52 -34.61 -8.55
N ALA A 88 -32.65 -33.99 -8.23
CA ALA A 88 -32.79 -32.57 -8.07
C ALA A 88 -33.23 -32.25 -6.65
N GLY A 89 -32.50 -31.42 -5.95
CA GLY A 89 -32.79 -31.00 -4.58
C GLY A 89 -32.85 -29.47 -4.44
N MET A 90 -33.76 -29.00 -3.61
CA MET A 90 -33.85 -27.58 -3.28
C MET A 90 -34.08 -27.44 -1.76
N THR A 91 -33.29 -26.54 -1.16
CA THR A 91 -33.51 -26.20 0.26
C THR A 91 -34.46 -24.99 0.31
N PHE A 92 -35.68 -25.24 0.82
CA PHE A 92 -36.65 -24.16 1.02
C PHE A 92 -36.29 -23.30 2.22
N TYR A 93 -35.80 -23.93 3.28
CA TYR A 93 -35.31 -23.26 4.48
C TYR A 93 -34.24 -24.12 5.16
N ALA A 94 -33.13 -23.52 5.50
CA ALA A 94 -32.13 -24.09 6.42
C ALA A 94 -31.67 -23.02 7.41
N PRO A 95 -31.41 -23.42 8.68
CA PRO A 95 -30.88 -22.50 9.68
C PRO A 95 -29.61 -21.78 9.21
N GLY A 96 -29.58 -20.44 9.29
CA GLY A 96 -28.44 -19.65 8.87
C GLY A 96 -28.37 -19.32 7.37
N MET A 97 -29.25 -19.86 6.53
CA MET A 97 -29.21 -19.69 5.08
C MET A 97 -29.32 -18.20 4.68
N TYR A 98 -30.32 -17.49 5.14
CA TYR A 98 -30.51 -16.06 4.85
C TYR A 98 -29.48 -15.20 5.58
N SER A 99 -29.11 -15.55 6.79
CA SER A 99 -28.03 -14.91 7.54
C SER A 99 -26.67 -15.09 6.85
N GLY A 100 -26.43 -16.23 6.20
CA GLY A 100 -25.26 -16.50 5.36
C GLY A 100 -25.17 -15.53 4.16
N ILE A 101 -26.28 -15.36 3.43
CA ILE A 101 -26.36 -14.40 2.31
C ILE A 101 -26.12 -12.98 2.80
N LYS A 102 -26.73 -12.58 3.92
CA LYS A 102 -26.54 -11.25 4.53
C LYS A 102 -25.06 -11.05 4.94
N SER A 103 -24.46 -12.06 5.56
CA SER A 103 -23.03 -12.02 5.94
C SER A 103 -22.12 -11.89 4.71
N ALA A 104 -22.39 -12.63 3.61
CA ALA A 104 -21.65 -12.55 2.37
C ALA A 104 -21.71 -11.13 1.75
N LYS A 105 -22.90 -10.51 1.75
CA LYS A 105 -23.07 -9.11 1.29
C LYS A 105 -22.23 -8.13 2.11
N LEU A 106 -22.31 -8.19 3.43
CA LEU A 106 -21.54 -7.31 4.32
C LEU A 106 -20.03 -7.55 4.18
N SER A 107 -19.60 -8.82 4.07
CA SER A 107 -18.19 -9.19 3.83
C SER A 107 -17.67 -8.64 2.49
N SER A 108 -18.49 -8.65 1.44
CA SER A 108 -18.11 -8.06 0.16
C SER A 108 -17.90 -6.54 0.25
N ILE A 109 -18.75 -5.84 1.04
CA ILE A 109 -18.58 -4.39 1.28
C ILE A 109 -17.30 -4.14 2.09
N ALA A 110 -17.03 -4.95 3.13
CA ALA A 110 -15.81 -4.85 3.92
C ALA A 110 -14.56 -5.08 3.06
N ASN A 111 -14.58 -6.08 2.18
CA ASN A 111 -13.48 -6.34 1.24
C ASN A 111 -13.24 -5.15 0.30
N ARG A 112 -14.31 -4.51 -0.20
CA ARG A 112 -14.19 -3.30 -1.03
C ARG A 112 -13.55 -2.13 -0.27
N LEU A 113 -13.91 -1.93 1.01
CA LEU A 113 -13.29 -0.90 1.84
C LEU A 113 -11.82 -1.20 2.13
N ASN A 114 -11.47 -2.46 2.40
CA ASN A 114 -10.08 -2.87 2.54
C ASN A 114 -9.29 -2.65 1.24
N SER A 115 -9.88 -2.94 0.08
CA SER A 115 -9.27 -2.65 -1.23
C SER A 115 -9.05 -1.15 -1.43
N LEU A 116 -10.01 -0.31 -1.00
CA LEU A 116 -9.85 1.15 -1.04
C LEU A 116 -8.71 1.61 -0.13
N GLY A 117 -8.64 1.07 1.11
CA GLY A 117 -7.53 1.35 2.02
C GLY A 117 -6.17 0.99 1.41
N ASN A 118 -6.04 -0.19 0.81
CA ASN A 118 -4.81 -0.61 0.13
C ASN A 118 -4.44 0.32 -1.04
N LYS A 119 -5.43 0.80 -1.82
CA LYS A 119 -5.18 1.77 -2.89
C LYS A 119 -4.65 3.08 -2.33
N ASN A 120 -5.25 3.59 -1.27
CA ASN A 120 -4.81 4.80 -0.60
C ASN A 120 -3.40 4.64 -0.02
N ASP A 121 -3.06 3.46 0.51
CA ASP A 121 -1.70 3.16 0.99
C ASP A 121 -0.67 3.22 -0.13
N ILE A 122 -0.98 2.67 -1.32
CA ILE A 122 -0.07 2.75 -2.47
C ILE A 122 0.08 4.19 -2.96
N VAL A 123 -1.02 4.95 -3.08
CA VAL A 123 -0.95 6.37 -3.47
C VAL A 123 -0.10 7.17 -2.49
N ASN A 124 -0.28 6.95 -1.19
CA ASN A 124 0.53 7.59 -0.16
C ASN A 124 2.02 7.18 -0.23
N GLN A 125 2.32 5.90 -0.48
CA GLN A 125 3.70 5.43 -0.67
C GLN A 125 4.36 6.11 -1.88
N VAL A 126 3.63 6.26 -3.00
CA VAL A 126 4.11 6.98 -4.18
C VAL A 126 4.39 8.44 -3.85
N SER A 127 3.46 9.12 -3.17
CA SER A 127 3.61 10.53 -2.78
C SER A 127 4.80 10.73 -1.83
N SER A 128 4.90 9.91 -0.79
CA SER A 128 6.00 9.96 0.18
C SER A 128 7.36 9.69 -0.49
N LEU A 129 7.40 8.72 -1.39
CA LEU A 129 8.64 8.39 -2.11
C LEU A 129 9.01 9.49 -3.12
N TYR A 130 8.03 10.12 -3.78
CA TYR A 130 8.25 11.25 -4.66
C TYR A 130 8.92 12.42 -3.91
N TYR A 131 8.41 12.78 -2.74
CA TYR A 131 9.02 13.82 -1.90
C TYR A 131 10.42 13.43 -1.38
N LYS A 132 10.68 12.14 -1.08
CA LYS A 132 12.02 11.65 -0.74
C LYS A 132 12.99 11.78 -1.92
N ILE A 133 12.55 11.49 -3.15
CA ILE A 133 13.36 11.67 -4.36
C ILE A 133 13.72 13.16 -4.54
N LEU A 134 12.74 14.05 -4.40
CA LEU A 134 12.99 15.50 -4.49
C LEU A 134 13.93 15.99 -3.39
N SER A 135 13.72 15.55 -2.15
CA SER A 135 14.62 15.88 -1.02
C SER A 135 16.05 15.46 -1.30
N THR A 136 16.24 14.22 -1.74
CA THR A 136 17.58 13.69 -2.04
C THR A 136 18.22 14.39 -3.23
N LYS A 137 17.44 14.76 -4.26
CA LYS A 137 17.91 15.55 -5.39
C LYS A 137 18.42 16.94 -4.93
N LYS A 138 17.67 17.59 -4.05
CA LYS A 138 18.10 18.88 -3.48
C LYS A 138 19.32 18.75 -2.58
N LEU A 139 19.45 17.68 -1.82
CA LEU A 139 20.66 17.41 -1.03
C LEU A 139 21.88 17.16 -1.93
N ILE A 140 21.72 16.49 -3.07
CA ILE A 140 22.79 16.34 -4.05
C ILE A 140 23.27 17.71 -4.54
N GLU A 141 22.35 18.62 -4.91
CA GLU A 141 22.69 20.00 -5.32
C GLU A 141 23.44 20.76 -4.21
N VAL A 142 23.01 20.60 -2.93
CA VAL A 142 23.68 21.20 -1.76
C VAL A 142 25.11 20.67 -1.59
N TYR A 143 25.31 19.35 -1.69
CA TYR A 143 26.65 18.76 -1.60
C TYR A 143 27.55 19.15 -2.77
N GLU A 144 27.02 19.17 -4.00
CA GLU A 144 27.78 19.61 -5.18
C GLU A 144 28.27 21.05 -5.03
N GLY A 145 27.41 21.98 -4.58
CA GLY A 145 27.80 23.36 -4.29
C GLY A 145 28.85 23.46 -3.17
N ASN A 146 28.74 22.64 -2.11
CA ASN A 146 29.74 22.65 -1.03
C ASN A 146 31.09 22.05 -1.45
N ILE A 147 31.10 21.10 -2.40
CA ILE A 147 32.34 20.56 -2.99
C ILE A 147 33.03 21.62 -3.82
N GLU A 148 32.29 22.41 -4.63
CA GLU A 148 32.87 23.54 -5.40
C GLU A 148 33.56 24.51 -4.48
N VAL A 149 32.94 24.95 -3.40
CA VAL A 149 33.54 25.84 -2.38
C VAL A 149 34.75 25.18 -1.72
N ALA A 150 34.71 23.87 -1.41
CA ALA A 150 35.85 23.17 -0.81
C ALA A 150 37.02 23.01 -1.80
N GLU A 151 36.75 22.85 -3.08
CA GLU A 151 37.77 22.79 -4.14
C GLU A 151 38.50 24.11 -4.35
N GLU A 152 37.73 25.23 -4.41
CA GLU A 152 38.31 26.56 -4.43
C GLU A 152 39.19 26.82 -3.22
N ASN A 153 38.71 26.39 -2.03
CA ASN A 153 39.47 26.50 -0.80
C ASN A 153 40.79 25.70 -0.87
N LEU A 154 40.73 24.44 -1.30
CA LEU A 154 41.93 23.60 -1.43
C LEU A 154 42.94 24.21 -2.40
N LYS A 155 42.49 24.74 -3.54
CA LYS A 155 43.35 25.46 -4.50
C LYS A 155 44.06 26.65 -3.85
N LYS A 156 43.32 27.46 -3.10
CA LYS A 156 43.87 28.64 -2.36
C LYS A 156 44.88 28.20 -1.31
N THR A 157 44.53 27.19 -0.51
CA THR A 157 45.36 26.64 0.56
C THR A 157 46.69 26.08 -0.01
N ARG A 158 46.65 25.36 -1.13
CA ARG A 158 47.86 24.86 -1.82
C ARG A 158 48.77 26.02 -2.27
N SER A 159 48.21 27.09 -2.88
CA SER A 159 48.96 28.26 -3.29
C SER A 159 49.60 29.01 -2.10
N MET A 160 48.91 29.13 -0.96
CA MET A 160 49.44 29.73 0.26
C MET A 160 50.57 28.86 0.88
N TYR A 161 50.47 27.54 0.80
CA TYR A 161 51.55 26.65 1.23
C TYR A 161 52.80 26.78 0.36
N GLU A 162 52.67 26.84 -0.97
CA GLU A 162 53.78 27.09 -1.90
C GLU A 162 54.48 28.41 -1.59
N GLN A 163 53.73 29.42 -1.16
CA GLN A 163 54.25 30.71 -0.70
C GLN A 163 54.79 30.67 0.76
N ARG A 164 54.77 29.51 1.42
CA ARG A 164 55.22 29.33 2.80
C ARG A 164 54.42 30.15 3.85
N VAL A 165 53.17 30.50 3.57
CA VAL A 165 52.31 31.27 4.47
C VAL A 165 51.59 30.39 5.46
N ILE A 166 51.31 29.14 5.11
CA ILE A 166 50.61 28.17 5.91
C ILE A 166 51.36 26.82 5.98
N THR A 167 50.89 25.91 6.85
CA THR A 167 51.50 24.60 7.03
C THR A 167 50.93 23.57 6.05
N GLU A 168 51.70 22.47 5.81
CA GLU A 168 51.23 21.30 5.06
C GLU A 168 50.00 20.69 5.72
N SER A 169 49.92 20.67 7.06
CA SER A 169 48.77 20.21 7.83
C SER A 169 47.45 20.90 7.41
N ASP A 170 47.50 22.20 7.05
CA ASP A 170 46.32 22.94 6.66
C ASP A 170 45.85 22.55 5.25
N VAL A 171 46.78 22.19 4.35
CA VAL A 171 46.44 21.64 3.02
C VAL A 171 45.77 20.27 3.19
N LEU A 172 46.36 19.39 4.01
CA LEU A 172 45.81 18.05 4.25
C LEU A 172 44.44 18.09 4.90
N LYS A 173 44.17 19.04 5.81
CA LYS A 173 42.82 19.26 6.37
C LYS A 173 41.79 19.66 5.30
N SER A 174 42.17 20.58 4.41
CA SER A 174 41.28 21.01 3.31
C SER A 174 41.00 19.87 2.33
N GLU A 175 42.00 19.03 2.05
CA GLU A 175 41.83 17.86 1.19
C GLU A 175 40.93 16.80 1.85
N ALA A 176 41.09 16.56 3.15
CA ALA A 176 40.25 15.65 3.91
C ALA A 176 38.77 16.13 3.95
N GLN A 177 38.53 17.43 4.12
CA GLN A 177 37.18 18.00 4.09
C GLN A 177 36.51 17.82 2.73
N LYS A 178 37.22 18.08 1.62
CA LYS A 178 36.70 17.85 0.27
C LYS A 178 36.35 16.38 0.09
N GLY A 179 37.24 15.46 0.50
CA GLY A 179 37.00 14.02 0.42
C GLY A 179 35.77 13.56 1.22
N GLU A 180 35.53 14.18 2.38
CA GLU A 180 34.31 13.92 3.18
C GLU A 180 33.03 14.33 2.44
N PHE A 181 33.00 15.52 1.81
CA PHE A 181 31.85 15.96 1.03
C PHE A 181 31.63 15.11 -0.21
N GLU A 182 32.70 14.69 -0.90
CA GLU A 182 32.61 13.77 -2.04
C GLU A 182 32.02 12.42 -1.63
N SER A 183 32.43 11.89 -0.47
CA SER A 183 31.89 10.63 0.08
C SER A 183 30.41 10.76 0.41
N GLN A 184 29.99 11.86 1.04
CA GLN A 184 28.60 12.14 1.35
C GLN A 184 27.74 12.30 0.08
N LEU A 185 28.27 12.99 -0.95
CA LEU A 185 27.62 13.11 -2.25
C LEU A 185 27.37 11.75 -2.90
N LEU A 186 28.37 10.85 -2.87
CA LEU A 186 28.21 9.49 -3.40
C LEU A 186 27.11 8.70 -2.67
N GLY A 187 27.03 8.87 -1.34
CA GLY A 187 25.95 8.30 -0.54
C GLY A 187 24.57 8.81 -0.97
N GLN A 188 24.42 10.11 -1.19
CA GLN A 188 23.16 10.72 -1.66
C GLN A 188 22.81 10.25 -3.09
N LYS A 189 23.78 10.18 -4.00
CA LYS A 189 23.56 9.68 -5.37
C LYS A 189 23.12 8.21 -5.36
N GLN A 190 23.72 7.37 -4.51
CA GLN A 190 23.29 5.97 -4.34
C GLN A 190 21.85 5.88 -3.83
N LEU A 191 21.48 6.70 -2.83
CA LEU A 191 20.14 6.74 -2.27
C LEU A 191 19.11 7.22 -3.30
N TYR A 192 19.43 8.25 -4.08
CA TYR A 192 18.60 8.76 -5.18
C TYR A 192 18.27 7.65 -6.19
N ILE A 193 19.29 6.92 -6.66
CA ILE A 193 19.10 5.80 -7.60
C ILE A 193 18.23 4.69 -6.97
N SER A 194 18.42 4.40 -5.68
CA SER A 194 17.60 3.42 -4.96
C SER A 194 16.14 3.83 -4.91
N TYR A 195 15.85 5.08 -4.63
CA TYR A 195 14.49 5.61 -4.61
C TYR A 195 13.84 5.60 -6.01
N LEU A 196 14.58 5.95 -7.07
CA LEU A 196 14.08 5.83 -8.44
C LEU A 196 13.70 4.39 -8.80
N ARG A 197 14.52 3.41 -8.42
CA ARG A 197 14.22 1.99 -8.62
C ARG A 197 12.97 1.55 -7.86
N THR A 198 12.84 1.97 -6.60
CA THR A 198 11.67 1.68 -5.79
C THR A 198 10.41 2.32 -6.38
N MET A 199 10.52 3.55 -6.89
CA MET A 199 9.41 4.22 -7.57
C MET A 199 8.98 3.43 -8.80
N ASN A 200 9.89 2.98 -9.66
CA ASN A 200 9.55 2.17 -10.83
C ASN A 200 8.75 0.90 -10.44
N VAL A 201 9.14 0.23 -9.35
CA VAL A 201 8.40 -0.95 -8.86
C VAL A 201 6.98 -0.56 -8.42
N LEU A 202 6.82 0.57 -7.70
CA LEU A 202 5.51 1.07 -7.31
C LEU A 202 4.65 1.45 -8.51
N LEU A 203 5.26 1.98 -9.58
CA LEU A 203 4.59 2.32 -10.83
C LEU A 203 4.31 1.10 -11.73
N GLY A 204 4.68 -0.12 -11.33
CA GLY A 204 4.54 -1.33 -12.13
C GLY A 204 5.48 -1.38 -13.34
N ARG A 205 6.64 -0.73 -13.28
CA ARG A 205 7.67 -0.67 -14.35
C ARG A 205 8.89 -1.49 -13.98
N GLU A 206 9.74 -1.76 -14.95
CA GLU A 206 11.05 -2.36 -14.69
C GLU A 206 11.90 -1.42 -13.81
N ALA A 207 12.56 -1.97 -12.79
CA ALA A 207 13.29 -1.21 -11.78
C ALA A 207 14.38 -0.28 -12.33
N ARG A 208 14.94 -0.57 -13.50
CA ARG A 208 16.03 0.21 -14.13
C ARG A 208 15.56 1.21 -15.18
N THR A 209 14.26 1.39 -15.36
CA THR A 209 13.73 2.38 -16.30
C THR A 209 14.13 3.79 -15.86
N GLU A 210 14.75 4.54 -16.75
CA GLU A 210 15.20 5.91 -16.47
C GLU A 210 14.02 6.88 -16.55
N PHE A 211 13.93 7.76 -15.58
CA PHE A 211 12.99 8.89 -15.56
C PHE A 211 13.53 10.01 -14.67
N ASN A 212 13.02 11.19 -14.87
CA ASN A 212 13.29 12.37 -14.03
C ASN A 212 12.02 12.80 -13.31
N VAL A 213 12.17 13.38 -12.12
CA VAL A 213 11.06 13.99 -11.37
C VAL A 213 11.08 15.50 -11.60
N VAL A 214 9.88 16.06 -11.76
CA VAL A 214 9.68 17.52 -11.84
C VAL A 214 9.72 18.07 -10.42
N ASP A 215 10.52 19.13 -10.22
CA ASP A 215 10.46 19.89 -8.98
C ASP A 215 9.12 20.65 -8.97
N ILE A 216 8.25 20.29 -8.06
CA ILE A 216 6.96 20.96 -7.89
C ILE A 216 7.19 22.07 -6.88
N ASP A 217 6.93 23.30 -7.30
CA ASP A 217 6.78 24.41 -6.33
C ASP A 217 5.61 24.04 -5.42
N VAL A 218 5.93 23.79 -4.18
CA VAL A 218 5.10 23.01 -3.28
C VAL A 218 3.97 23.91 -2.78
N GLU A 219 2.87 23.99 -3.53
CA GLU A 219 1.65 24.64 -3.06
C GLU A 219 1.24 24.08 -1.69
N ASN A 220 0.96 24.97 -0.76
CA ASN A 220 0.51 24.59 0.57
C ASN A 220 -0.92 24.02 0.47
N VAL A 221 -1.05 22.72 0.47
CA VAL A 221 -2.35 22.08 0.62
C VAL A 221 -2.93 22.49 1.99
N LYS A 222 -4.13 23.07 1.99
CA LYS A 222 -4.82 23.41 3.24
C LYS A 222 -5.20 22.11 3.96
N ILE A 223 -4.50 21.82 5.05
CA ILE A 223 -4.88 20.74 5.97
C ILE A 223 -5.99 21.30 6.86
N PRO A 224 -7.12 20.57 7.06
CA PRO A 224 -8.18 20.97 7.99
C PRO A 224 -7.61 21.03 9.43
N GLU A 225 -8.29 21.72 10.33
CA GLU A 225 -7.94 21.67 11.74
C GLU A 225 -8.15 20.28 12.34
N TYR A 226 -7.43 19.95 13.42
CA TYR A 226 -7.41 18.62 14.02
C TYR A 226 -8.82 18.06 14.29
N ASP A 227 -9.70 18.85 14.90
CA ASP A 227 -11.06 18.42 15.25
C ASP A 227 -11.93 18.15 14.02
N GLU A 228 -11.73 18.92 12.95
CA GLU A 228 -12.40 18.70 11.66
C GLU A 228 -11.84 17.45 10.97
N ALA A 229 -10.52 17.30 10.92
CA ALA A 229 -9.85 16.12 10.36
C ALA A 229 -10.30 14.84 11.08
N ARG A 230 -10.41 14.87 12.42
CA ARG A 230 -10.90 13.76 13.21
C ARG A 230 -12.34 13.36 12.85
N LYS A 231 -13.21 14.33 12.66
CA LYS A 231 -14.59 14.06 12.22
C LYS A 231 -14.65 13.42 10.84
N ILE A 232 -13.86 13.95 9.89
CA ILE A 232 -13.76 13.40 8.53
C ILE A 232 -13.21 11.96 8.60
N MET A 233 -12.13 11.73 9.34
CA MET A 233 -11.52 10.41 9.53
C MET A 233 -12.54 9.38 10.05
N LEU A 234 -13.32 9.71 11.07
CA LEU A 234 -14.32 8.79 11.62
C LEU A 234 -15.48 8.51 10.66
N ASN A 235 -15.75 9.40 9.70
CA ASN A 235 -16.79 9.18 8.69
C ASN A 235 -16.28 8.42 7.47
N ASP A 236 -15.10 8.78 6.97
CA ASP A 236 -14.64 8.42 5.61
C ASP A 236 -13.47 7.44 5.60
N ASN A 237 -12.83 7.15 6.75
CA ASN A 237 -11.70 6.25 6.81
C ASN A 237 -12.10 4.80 6.48
N PRO A 238 -11.51 4.17 5.44
CA PRO A 238 -11.87 2.82 5.02
C PRO A 238 -11.61 1.75 6.09
N GLN A 239 -10.52 1.87 6.85
CA GLN A 239 -10.13 0.91 7.89
C GLN A 239 -11.15 0.91 9.05
N PHE A 240 -11.56 2.10 9.51
CA PHE A 240 -12.60 2.23 10.53
C PHE A 240 -13.93 1.66 10.04
N SER A 241 -14.36 2.05 8.84
CA SER A 241 -15.61 1.56 8.22
C SER A 241 -15.60 0.03 8.05
N ALA A 242 -14.46 -0.57 7.69
CA ALA A 242 -14.32 -2.02 7.60
C ALA A 242 -14.43 -2.71 8.97
N ALA A 243 -13.86 -2.13 10.03
CA ALA A 243 -13.98 -2.64 11.40
C ALA A 243 -15.45 -2.62 11.89
N VAL A 244 -16.18 -1.53 11.64
CA VAL A 244 -17.63 -1.42 11.95
C VAL A 244 -18.45 -2.45 11.18
N LEU A 245 -18.11 -2.72 9.92
CA LEU A 245 -18.77 -3.78 9.13
C LEU A 245 -18.46 -5.16 9.68
N GLN A 246 -17.25 -5.41 10.16
CA GLN A 246 -16.89 -6.68 10.78
C GLN A 246 -17.68 -6.93 12.08
N GLU A 247 -17.96 -5.90 12.88
CA GLU A 247 -18.88 -6.00 14.02
C GLU A 247 -20.30 -6.38 13.55
N LYS A 248 -20.82 -5.71 12.49
CA LYS A 248 -22.12 -6.05 11.91
C LYS A 248 -22.20 -7.47 11.41
N ILE A 249 -21.11 -7.99 10.79
CA ILE A 249 -21.01 -9.40 10.36
C ILE A 249 -21.08 -10.32 11.57
N SER A 250 -20.35 -10.02 12.65
CA SER A 250 -20.38 -10.83 13.88
C SER A 250 -21.78 -10.83 14.52
N LYS A 251 -22.50 -9.71 14.47
CA LYS A 251 -23.89 -9.63 14.92
C LYS A 251 -24.84 -10.53 14.09
N VAL A 252 -24.63 -10.59 12.76
CA VAL A 252 -25.37 -11.48 11.87
C VAL A 252 -25.05 -12.96 12.20
N ARG A 253 -23.79 -13.28 12.52
CA ARG A 253 -23.39 -14.66 12.94
C ARG A 253 -24.07 -15.07 14.24
N VAL A 254 -24.23 -14.17 15.21
CA VAL A 254 -25.03 -14.44 16.42
C VAL A 254 -26.49 -14.75 16.06
N ALA A 255 -27.08 -14.02 15.11
CA ALA A 255 -28.44 -14.34 14.63
C ALA A 255 -28.49 -15.73 13.98
N ALA A 256 -27.56 -16.03 13.08
CA ALA A 256 -27.44 -17.36 12.43
C ALA A 256 -27.28 -18.51 13.43
N SER A 257 -26.50 -18.32 14.51
CA SER A 257 -26.32 -19.34 15.54
C SER A 257 -27.61 -19.59 16.34
N LYS A 258 -28.48 -18.60 16.51
CA LYS A 258 -29.81 -18.77 17.10
C LYS A 258 -30.79 -19.47 16.16
N GLU A 259 -30.71 -19.18 14.85
CA GLU A 259 -31.52 -19.86 13.83
C GLU A 259 -31.22 -21.37 13.80
N ALA A 260 -30.04 -21.82 14.25
CA ALA A 260 -29.68 -23.23 14.34
C ALA A 260 -30.61 -24.07 15.21
N PHE A 261 -31.48 -23.48 16.03
CA PHE A 261 -32.50 -24.16 16.79
C PHE A 261 -33.80 -24.43 15.99
N LEU A 262 -33.93 -23.90 14.79
CA LEU A 262 -35.09 -24.10 13.92
C LEU A 262 -34.92 -25.35 13.03
N PRO A 263 -36.04 -25.96 12.52
CA PRO A 263 -35.96 -27.04 11.58
C PRO A 263 -35.47 -26.62 10.21
N SER A 264 -34.91 -27.52 9.42
CA SER A 264 -34.67 -27.36 7.98
C SER A 264 -35.78 -28.01 7.17
N VAL A 265 -36.08 -27.41 5.99
CA VAL A 265 -37.07 -27.91 5.04
C VAL A 265 -36.44 -28.04 3.67
N THR A 266 -36.44 -29.24 3.09
CA THR A 266 -35.87 -29.54 1.79
C THR A 266 -36.89 -30.24 0.90
N GLY A 267 -36.86 -29.91 -0.41
CA GLY A 267 -37.59 -30.62 -1.45
C GLY A 267 -36.61 -31.42 -2.29
N SER A 268 -37.03 -32.64 -2.68
CA SER A 268 -36.22 -33.49 -3.55
C SER A 268 -37.06 -34.17 -4.61
N TYR A 269 -36.49 -34.33 -5.78
CA TYR A 269 -36.97 -35.18 -6.86
C TYR A 269 -35.85 -36.10 -7.25
N ASN A 270 -36.15 -37.43 -7.28
CA ASN A 270 -35.18 -38.46 -7.66
C ASN A 270 -35.80 -39.33 -8.76
N TYR A 271 -35.12 -39.45 -9.87
CA TYR A 271 -35.34 -40.41 -10.91
C TYR A 271 -34.18 -41.40 -10.87
N GLY A 272 -34.49 -42.69 -10.70
CA GLY A 272 -33.49 -43.74 -10.70
C GLY A 272 -33.90 -44.88 -11.62
N ASN A 273 -32.92 -45.49 -12.24
CA ASN A 273 -33.11 -46.75 -12.98
C ASN A 273 -32.07 -47.74 -12.47
N SER A 274 -32.51 -48.84 -11.93
CA SER A 274 -31.65 -49.93 -11.45
C SER A 274 -31.81 -51.16 -12.34
N PHE A 275 -30.70 -51.78 -12.66
CA PHE A 275 -30.65 -53.04 -13.40
C PHE A 275 -30.23 -54.15 -12.46
N ASP A 276 -31.25 -55.02 -12.09
CA ASP A 276 -31.10 -56.19 -11.21
C ASP A 276 -32.35 -57.10 -11.35
N PRO A 277 -32.33 -58.14 -12.06
CA PRO A 277 -31.91 -58.40 -13.44
C PRO A 277 -32.77 -57.71 -14.49
N ALA A 278 -33.72 -56.85 -14.13
CA ALA A 278 -34.58 -56.08 -15.02
C ALA A 278 -34.48 -54.58 -14.71
N LEU A 279 -34.64 -53.75 -15.74
CA LEU A 279 -34.68 -52.25 -15.59
C LEU A 279 -35.94 -51.84 -14.80
N THR A 280 -35.76 -51.30 -13.61
CA THR A 280 -36.86 -50.83 -12.78
C THR A 280 -36.76 -49.31 -12.58
N PRO A 281 -37.53 -48.51 -13.34
CA PRO A 281 -37.55 -47.06 -13.17
C PRO A 281 -38.31 -46.69 -11.89
N THR A 282 -37.69 -45.79 -11.08
CA THR A 282 -38.29 -45.23 -9.87
C THR A 282 -38.33 -43.70 -9.96
N ASN A 283 -39.50 -43.13 -9.65
CA ASN A 283 -39.70 -41.69 -9.53
C ASN A 283 -40.14 -41.38 -8.10
N THR A 284 -39.40 -40.49 -7.44
CA THR A 284 -39.76 -40.09 -6.09
C THR A 284 -39.73 -38.59 -5.96
N VAL A 285 -40.84 -38.01 -5.52
CA VAL A 285 -40.93 -36.58 -5.13
C VAL A 285 -41.19 -36.56 -3.64
N GLY A 286 -40.40 -35.74 -2.95
CA GLY A 286 -40.52 -35.64 -1.49
C GLY A 286 -40.26 -34.24 -0.96
N VAL A 287 -40.95 -33.92 0.12
CA VAL A 287 -40.63 -32.76 0.97
C VAL A 287 -40.32 -33.32 2.34
N SER A 288 -39.15 -33.00 2.86
CA SER A 288 -38.72 -33.43 4.20
C SER A 288 -38.43 -32.25 5.10
N ALA A 289 -38.84 -32.37 6.36
CA ALA A 289 -38.49 -31.47 7.45
C ALA A 289 -37.63 -32.21 8.47
N SER A 290 -36.47 -31.66 8.79
CA SER A 290 -35.58 -32.28 9.80
C SER A 290 -35.35 -31.28 10.94
N TRP A 291 -35.59 -31.75 12.15
CA TRP A 291 -35.39 -30.94 13.35
C TRP A 291 -34.62 -31.74 14.40
N THR A 292 -33.40 -31.31 14.65
CA THR A 292 -32.59 -31.91 15.71
C THR A 292 -32.98 -31.30 17.04
N LEU A 293 -33.61 -32.01 17.91
CA LEU A 293 -34.07 -31.52 19.22
C LEU A 293 -32.93 -31.40 20.23
N PHE A 294 -32.02 -32.38 20.24
CA PHE A 294 -30.86 -32.37 21.13
C PHE A 294 -29.61 -32.82 20.39
N ASN A 295 -28.48 -32.11 20.59
CA ASN A 295 -27.18 -32.37 19.96
C ASN A 295 -26.01 -32.23 20.96
N GLY A 296 -26.20 -32.67 22.23
CA GLY A 296 -25.14 -32.60 23.22
C GLY A 296 -24.70 -31.19 23.61
N LEU A 297 -25.61 -30.21 23.63
CA LEU A 297 -25.38 -28.78 23.95
C LEU A 297 -24.52 -27.99 22.90
N SER A 298 -24.08 -28.62 21.83
CA SER A 298 -23.22 -28.00 20.81
C SER A 298 -23.82 -26.68 20.27
N ARG A 299 -25.13 -26.61 20.01
CA ARG A 299 -25.79 -25.37 19.54
C ARG A 299 -25.71 -24.24 20.56
N ARG A 300 -25.87 -24.54 21.86
CA ARG A 300 -25.75 -23.59 22.94
C ARG A 300 -24.35 -23.00 22.99
N GLU A 301 -23.33 -23.83 22.94
CA GLU A 301 -21.95 -23.43 23.00
C GLU A 301 -21.54 -22.63 21.73
N ASN A 302 -21.99 -23.04 20.54
CA ASN A 302 -21.78 -22.27 19.30
C ASN A 302 -22.42 -20.86 19.37
N THR A 303 -23.59 -20.75 20.00
CA THR A 303 -24.23 -19.45 20.22
C THR A 303 -23.43 -18.60 21.23
N GLN A 304 -22.90 -19.21 22.29
CA GLN A 304 -22.05 -18.51 23.25
C GLN A 304 -20.74 -18.06 22.61
N GLN A 305 -20.09 -18.91 21.82
CA GLN A 305 -18.89 -18.54 21.07
C GLN A 305 -19.16 -17.37 20.11
N SER A 306 -20.30 -17.41 19.39
CA SER A 306 -20.67 -16.29 18.49
C SER A 306 -20.88 -14.97 19.22
N LYS A 307 -21.44 -15.00 20.46
CA LYS A 307 -21.59 -13.80 21.31
C LYS A 307 -20.22 -13.24 21.74
N LEU A 308 -19.30 -14.13 22.16
CA LEU A 308 -17.94 -13.72 22.53
C LEU A 308 -17.16 -13.15 21.34
N GLN A 309 -17.34 -13.72 20.13
CA GLN A 309 -16.79 -13.14 18.90
C GLN A 309 -17.37 -11.76 18.56
N LEU A 310 -18.64 -11.53 18.84
CA LEU A 310 -19.24 -10.20 18.70
C LEU A 310 -18.64 -9.19 19.70
N GLU A 311 -18.43 -9.60 20.95
CA GLU A 311 -17.77 -8.78 21.96
C GLU A 311 -16.35 -8.43 21.57
N GLN A 312 -15.59 -9.41 21.09
CA GLN A 312 -14.24 -9.21 20.52
C GLN A 312 -14.27 -8.21 19.35
N ALA A 313 -15.25 -8.31 18.45
CA ALA A 313 -15.38 -7.37 17.33
C ALA A 313 -15.66 -5.93 17.78
N LYS A 314 -16.45 -5.73 18.85
CA LYS A 314 -16.67 -4.41 19.45
C LYS A 314 -15.40 -3.81 20.04
N ILE A 315 -14.65 -4.62 20.79
CA ILE A 315 -13.34 -4.21 21.33
C ILE A 315 -12.39 -3.83 20.19
N THR A 316 -12.42 -4.54 19.06
CA THR A 316 -11.62 -4.22 17.89
C THR A 316 -11.99 -2.87 17.29
N VAL A 317 -13.30 -2.53 17.20
CA VAL A 317 -13.75 -1.20 16.73
C VAL A 317 -13.24 -0.10 17.65
N ASP A 318 -13.40 -0.24 18.97
CA ASP A 318 -12.91 0.75 19.94
C ASP A 318 -11.40 0.92 19.88
N ASN A 319 -10.66 -0.17 19.73
CA ASN A 319 -9.20 -0.12 19.58
C ASN A 319 -8.79 0.55 18.27
N THR A 320 -9.51 0.29 17.17
CA THR A 320 -9.24 0.92 15.87
C THR A 320 -9.42 2.44 15.97
N ILE A 321 -10.48 2.92 16.65
CA ILE A 321 -10.66 4.37 16.89
C ILE A 321 -9.46 4.96 17.64
N ARG A 322 -9.04 4.31 18.73
CA ARG A 322 -7.91 4.80 19.54
C ARG A 322 -6.60 4.87 18.74
N LEU A 323 -6.32 3.85 17.93
CA LEU A 323 -5.12 3.81 17.10
C LEU A 323 -5.15 4.89 16.01
N LEU A 324 -6.29 5.10 15.37
CA LEU A 324 -6.44 6.15 14.36
C LEU A 324 -6.36 7.55 14.98
N ASP A 325 -6.95 7.77 16.16
CA ASP A 325 -6.84 9.03 16.90
C ASP A 325 -5.37 9.31 17.29
N GLN A 326 -4.64 8.27 17.77
CA GLN A 326 -3.23 8.39 18.07
C GLN A 326 -2.42 8.77 16.81
N GLN A 327 -2.60 8.05 15.71
CA GLN A 327 -1.89 8.33 14.46
C GLN A 327 -2.17 9.75 13.96
N LEU A 328 -3.43 10.18 14.00
CA LEU A 328 -3.80 11.54 13.61
C LEU A 328 -3.09 12.58 14.49
N SER A 329 -3.10 12.40 15.82
CA SER A 329 -2.43 13.27 16.79
C SER A 329 -0.93 13.34 16.54
N ASP A 330 -0.29 12.18 16.30
CA ASP A 330 1.14 12.09 16.01
C ASP A 330 1.50 12.83 14.72
N TYR A 331 0.70 12.70 13.67
CA TYR A 331 0.94 13.41 12.41
C TYR A 331 0.74 14.93 12.54
N TYR A 332 -0.26 15.40 13.30
CA TYR A 332 -0.41 16.85 13.55
C TYR A 332 0.77 17.40 14.35
N THR A 333 1.22 16.68 15.37
CA THR A 333 2.41 17.07 16.15
C THR A 333 3.66 17.12 15.26
N GLN A 334 3.85 16.14 14.38
CA GLN A 334 4.95 16.14 13.41
C GLN A 334 4.84 17.29 12.40
N PHE A 335 3.64 17.57 11.90
CA PHE A 335 3.40 18.67 10.98
C PHE A 335 3.76 20.04 11.60
N GLU A 336 3.31 20.30 12.83
CA GLU A 336 3.66 21.51 13.58
C GLU A 336 5.17 21.58 13.85
N THR A 337 5.77 20.47 14.25
CA THR A 337 7.21 20.37 14.49
C THR A 337 8.02 20.70 13.23
N TYR A 338 7.71 20.08 12.09
CA TYR A 338 8.42 20.37 10.84
C TYR A 338 8.16 21.80 10.36
N THR A 339 6.97 22.35 10.59
CA THR A 339 6.66 23.76 10.28
C THR A 339 7.54 24.71 11.10
N ALA A 340 7.70 24.46 12.40
CA ALA A 340 8.59 25.23 13.25
C ALA A 340 10.08 25.04 12.87
N MET A 341 10.49 23.81 12.53
CA MET A 341 11.84 23.50 12.06
C MET A 341 12.20 24.25 10.77
N ILE A 342 11.25 24.41 9.84
CA ILE A 342 11.46 25.18 8.60
C ILE A 342 11.76 26.63 8.92
N ASP A 343 11.00 27.28 9.82
CA ASP A 343 11.25 28.66 10.23
C ASP A 343 12.58 28.82 10.97
N ILE A 344 12.86 27.93 11.93
CA ILE A 344 14.11 27.97 12.71
C ILE A 344 15.33 27.75 11.81
N ASN A 345 15.31 26.71 10.96
CA ASN A 345 16.44 26.40 10.08
C ASN A 345 16.58 27.42 8.93
N GLY A 346 15.48 28.04 8.48
CA GLY A 346 15.55 29.16 7.55
C GLY A 346 16.35 30.34 8.14
N ARG A 347 16.04 30.76 9.35
CA ARG A 347 16.79 31.83 10.06
C ARG A 347 18.22 31.40 10.36
N ARG A 348 18.43 30.13 10.78
CA ARG A 348 19.77 29.56 11.02
C ARG A 348 20.62 29.57 9.75
N LEU A 349 20.07 29.26 8.59
CA LEU A 349 20.76 29.27 7.31
C LEU A 349 21.25 30.69 6.96
N ILE A 350 20.36 31.68 7.06
CA ILE A 350 20.73 33.09 6.81
C ILE A 350 21.88 33.51 7.72
N SER A 351 21.82 33.22 9.00
CA SER A 351 22.87 33.55 9.97
C SER A 351 24.16 32.78 9.71
N ALA A 352 24.10 31.51 9.35
CA ALA A 352 25.27 30.70 9.03
C ALA A 352 25.98 31.18 7.76
N GLN A 353 25.22 31.50 6.71
CA GLN A 353 25.75 32.05 5.47
C GLN A 353 26.48 33.39 5.73
N ARG A 354 25.87 34.29 6.53
CA ARG A 354 26.51 35.55 6.88
C ARG A 354 27.78 35.37 7.73
N ALA A 355 27.75 34.42 8.69
CA ALA A 355 28.94 34.09 9.48
C ALA A 355 30.06 33.52 8.59
N PHE A 356 29.73 32.65 7.66
CA PHE A 356 30.68 32.07 6.71
C PHE A 356 31.34 33.18 5.83
N GLU A 357 30.55 34.12 5.30
CA GLU A 357 31.07 35.28 4.55
C GLU A 357 32.11 36.09 5.36
N ILE A 358 31.77 36.40 6.62
CA ILE A 358 32.66 37.16 7.52
C ILE A 358 33.95 36.39 7.81
N VAL A 359 33.82 35.09 8.20
CA VAL A 359 34.98 34.23 8.50
C VAL A 359 35.85 34.05 7.24
N ASN A 360 35.24 33.91 6.07
CA ASN A 360 35.97 33.80 4.80
C ASN A 360 36.79 35.07 4.49
N GLN A 361 36.22 36.25 4.71
CA GLN A 361 36.94 37.52 4.55
C GLN A 361 38.06 37.65 5.59
N GLN A 362 37.83 37.26 6.84
CA GLN A 362 38.85 37.25 7.90
C GLN A 362 40.01 36.31 7.58
N TYR A 363 39.70 35.12 7.04
CA TYR A 363 40.70 34.17 6.59
C TYR A 363 41.58 34.73 5.48
N GLU A 364 40.98 35.41 4.48
CA GLU A 364 41.72 36.10 3.40
C GLU A 364 42.67 37.19 3.93
N LEU A 365 42.30 37.84 5.03
CA LEU A 365 43.12 38.87 5.68
C LEU A 365 44.11 38.29 6.72
N GLY A 366 44.19 36.96 6.85
CA GLY A 366 45.05 36.28 7.85
C GLY A 366 44.58 36.45 9.31
N LYS A 367 43.31 36.83 9.55
CA LYS A 367 42.72 37.07 10.88
C LYS A 367 41.92 35.92 11.41
N ALA A 368 41.62 34.91 10.59
CA ALA A 368 40.96 33.67 10.97
C ALA A 368 41.80 32.46 10.51
N THR A 369 41.64 31.32 11.17
CA THR A 369 42.32 30.09 10.80
C THR A 369 41.52 29.32 9.71
N ILE A 370 42.20 28.39 9.04
CA ILE A 370 41.51 27.45 8.11
C ILE A 370 40.44 26.66 8.82
N LEU A 371 40.66 26.32 10.09
CA LEU A 371 39.70 25.53 10.89
C LEU A 371 38.41 26.34 11.13
N ASP A 372 38.52 27.64 11.45
CA ASP A 372 37.35 28.52 11.62
C ASP A 372 36.52 28.57 10.35
N ARG A 373 37.16 28.69 9.18
CA ARG A 373 36.50 28.71 7.88
C ARG A 373 35.80 27.38 7.57
N MET A 374 36.49 26.27 7.81
CA MET A 374 35.91 24.92 7.62
C MET A 374 34.70 24.70 8.51
N GLN A 375 34.77 25.10 9.78
CA GLN A 375 33.67 24.99 10.74
C GLN A 375 32.47 25.85 10.33
N ALA A 376 32.71 27.06 9.84
CA ALA A 376 31.65 27.93 9.33
C ALA A 376 30.96 27.33 8.10
N GLN A 377 31.72 26.72 7.16
CA GLN A 377 31.16 26.01 5.99
C GLN A 377 30.31 24.80 6.41
N LEU A 378 30.79 23.97 7.34
CA LEU A 378 30.02 22.85 7.88
C LEU A 378 28.71 23.30 8.53
N THR A 379 28.71 24.49 9.17
CA THR A 379 27.50 25.06 9.78
C THR A 379 26.48 25.46 8.72
N VAL A 380 26.92 26.05 7.60
CA VAL A 380 26.05 26.34 6.43
C VAL A 380 25.48 25.05 5.87
N LEU A 381 26.32 24.06 5.53
CA LEU A 381 25.90 22.77 5.00
C LEU A 381 24.86 22.09 5.89
N SER A 382 25.12 22.06 7.21
CA SER A 382 24.17 21.46 8.17
C SER A 382 22.83 22.20 8.21
N ALA A 383 22.85 23.55 8.20
CA ALA A 383 21.62 24.34 8.21
C ALA A 383 20.79 24.14 6.93
N GLU A 384 21.46 24.12 5.78
CA GLU A 384 20.85 23.95 4.47
C GLU A 384 20.24 22.54 4.32
N SER A 385 21.01 21.51 4.64
CA SER A 385 20.54 20.11 4.59
C SER A 385 19.32 19.89 5.51
N THR A 386 19.38 20.38 6.76
CA THR A 386 18.26 20.25 7.70
C THR A 386 17.01 21.01 7.23
N LEU A 387 17.18 22.16 6.59
CA LEU A 387 16.06 22.92 6.01
C LEU A 387 15.39 22.15 4.86
N VAL A 388 16.18 21.58 3.96
CA VAL A 388 15.68 20.73 2.87
C VAL A 388 14.90 19.55 3.43
N GLU A 389 15.48 18.81 4.35
CA GLU A 389 14.84 17.65 4.99
C GLU A 389 13.53 18.03 5.69
N ALA A 390 13.51 19.14 6.45
CA ALA A 390 12.30 19.60 7.14
C ALA A 390 11.17 19.95 6.15
N LYS A 391 11.48 20.64 5.03
CA LYS A 391 10.49 20.99 4.00
C LYS A 391 9.81 19.78 3.40
N TYR A 392 10.57 18.77 2.99
CA TYR A 392 10.00 17.57 2.35
C TYR A 392 9.38 16.62 3.36
N SER A 393 9.91 16.53 4.60
CA SER A 393 9.28 15.76 5.68
C SER A 393 7.90 16.30 6.04
N ARG A 394 7.72 17.63 6.06
CA ARG A 394 6.40 18.23 6.25
C ARG A 394 5.42 17.77 5.17
N LYS A 395 5.87 17.71 3.90
CA LYS A 395 5.01 17.25 2.78
C LYS A 395 4.65 15.79 2.86
N ILE A 396 5.55 14.95 3.35
CA ILE A 396 5.25 13.54 3.61
C ILE A 396 4.17 13.42 4.69
N VAL A 397 4.28 14.20 5.76
CA VAL A 397 3.27 14.20 6.83
C VAL A 397 1.92 14.75 6.36
N GLU A 398 1.92 15.78 5.49
CA GLU A 398 0.70 16.27 4.82
C GLU A 398 -0.02 15.13 4.08
N ALA A 399 0.72 14.33 3.31
CA ALA A 399 0.16 13.18 2.58
C ALA A 399 -0.39 12.10 3.54
N GLU A 400 0.28 11.83 4.67
CA GLU A 400 -0.21 10.89 5.68
C GLU A 400 -1.52 11.36 6.32
N ILE A 401 -1.66 12.66 6.63
CA ILE A 401 -2.91 13.22 7.15
C ILE A 401 -4.03 13.06 6.11
N LEU A 402 -3.76 13.43 4.85
CA LEU A 402 -4.74 13.30 3.76
C LEU A 402 -5.19 11.86 3.54
N LYS A 403 -4.27 10.88 3.69
CA LYS A 403 -4.59 9.46 3.65
C LYS A 403 -5.55 9.06 4.79
N LEU A 404 -5.28 9.49 6.02
CA LEU A 404 -6.13 9.15 7.16
C LEU A 404 -7.56 9.69 7.00
N ILE A 405 -7.71 10.88 6.41
CA ILE A 405 -9.03 11.49 6.15
C ILE A 405 -9.62 11.09 4.79
N ASN A 406 -8.99 10.12 4.07
CA ASN A 406 -9.44 9.61 2.76
C ASN A 406 -9.61 10.70 1.69
N LYS A 407 -8.69 11.69 1.67
CA LYS A 407 -8.64 12.80 0.68
C LYS A 407 -7.38 12.75 -0.20
N ILE A 408 -6.89 11.54 -0.52
CA ILE A 408 -5.68 11.30 -1.31
C ILE A 408 -6.00 10.84 -2.75
#